data_cbcbc600ca8e87f9ce065060fd13e3ba
#
_entry.id   cbcbc600ca8e87f9ce065060fd13e3ba
#
_cell.length_a   1.000
_cell.length_b   1.000
_cell.length_c   1.000
_cell.angle_alpha   90.00
_cell.angle_beta   90.00
_cell.angle_gamma   90.00
#
_symmetry.space_group_name_H-M   'P 1'
#
loop_
_entity.id
_entity.type
_entity.pdbx_description
1 polymer ?
#
loop_
_entity_poly.entity_id
_entity_poly.type
_entity_poly.pdbx_seq_one_letter_code
_entity_poly.pdbx_strand_id
1 'polypeptide(L)'
;ISKLSERFEVDIPQFFANPTIRNIAANLKEDANIMLRKFEQTFAFKQLKEINETEKREYQKKYAKVKDVLLLGATGFLGIYLLHQLLLESVATITLLIRADSMRQAQNRIKKHYEYYFGNGSYDQYSHRIKIIIGDLTLDMFGLTENEYKELANHIEAIINSAALVKHMGKNSEFELINVKIVENIVDFAKNGINKDIHHMSTIGIVYGANMEKSKTIFTEYDESTLDGLENQYLRSKVKAEKVLKNAKNQGVQSSIYRMSGILFDSKTGKYQINVNESSAYI
;
A
#
# COMPACT_ATOMS: atom_id res chain seq x y z
N ILE A 1 -24.04 6.26 -11.85
CA ILE A 1 -24.78 6.58 -13.09
C ILE A 1 -26.28 6.42 -12.85
N SER A 2 -26.78 5.24 -12.38
CA SER A 2 -28.23 5.01 -12.19
C SER A 2 -28.92 6.09 -11.33
N LYS A 3 -28.31 6.57 -10.27
CA LYS A 3 -28.87 7.67 -9.44
C LYS A 3 -28.77 9.06 -10.08
N LEU A 4 -27.86 9.25 -11.02
CA LEU A 4 -27.75 10.48 -11.80
C LEU A 4 -28.78 10.51 -12.92
N SER A 5 -28.98 9.37 -13.61
CA SER A 5 -29.97 9.24 -14.68
C SER A 5 -31.42 9.30 -14.20
N GLU A 6 -31.69 9.09 -12.90
CA GLU A 6 -33.00 9.32 -12.27
C GLU A 6 -33.38 10.81 -12.16
N ARG A 7 -32.39 11.71 -12.22
CA ARG A 7 -32.59 13.14 -12.01
C ARG A 7 -32.14 14.03 -13.16
N PHE A 8 -31.29 13.50 -14.06
CA PHE A 8 -30.68 14.24 -15.16
C PHE A 8 -30.60 13.38 -16.41
N GLU A 9 -30.77 13.99 -17.59
CA GLU A 9 -30.36 13.37 -18.82
C GLU A 9 -28.83 13.30 -18.89
N VAL A 10 -28.27 12.10 -18.80
CA VAL A 10 -26.83 11.86 -18.84
C VAL A 10 -26.45 11.23 -20.17
N ASP A 11 -25.60 11.89 -20.94
CA ASP A 11 -24.94 11.30 -22.08
C ASP A 11 -23.89 10.31 -21.62
N ILE A 12 -24.25 9.02 -21.63
CA ILE A 12 -23.41 7.94 -21.11
C ILE A 12 -22.06 7.83 -21.86
N PRO A 13 -21.97 7.87 -23.19
CA PRO A 13 -20.73 7.91 -23.94
C PRO A 13 -19.81 9.05 -23.52
N GLN A 14 -20.35 10.25 -23.40
CA GLN A 14 -19.60 11.44 -23.04
C GLN A 14 -19.14 11.42 -21.55
N PHE A 15 -19.95 10.79 -20.67
CA PHE A 15 -19.58 10.54 -19.27
C PHE A 15 -18.31 9.69 -19.16
N PHE A 16 -18.19 8.63 -19.95
CA PHE A 16 -17.02 7.75 -19.93
C PHE A 16 -15.82 8.30 -20.70
N ALA A 17 -16.02 9.16 -21.69
CA ALA A 17 -14.94 9.77 -22.45
C ALA A 17 -14.06 10.70 -21.61
N ASN A 18 -14.64 11.36 -20.59
CA ASN A 18 -13.89 12.25 -19.70
C ASN A 18 -14.54 12.35 -18.30
N PRO A 19 -14.34 11.36 -17.42
CA PRO A 19 -15.06 11.19 -16.16
C PRO A 19 -14.55 12.10 -15.03
N THR A 20 -14.28 13.36 -15.33
CA THR A 20 -13.97 14.36 -14.29
C THR A 20 -15.25 15.00 -13.78
N ILE A 21 -15.30 15.30 -12.48
CA ILE A 21 -16.44 15.98 -11.86
C ILE A 21 -16.79 17.28 -12.60
N ARG A 22 -15.79 18.01 -13.05
CA ARG A 22 -15.95 19.28 -13.80
C ARG A 22 -16.65 19.04 -15.15
N ASN A 23 -16.27 18.01 -15.90
CA ASN A 23 -16.87 17.73 -17.20
C ASN A 23 -18.25 17.10 -17.05
N ILE A 24 -18.46 16.28 -16.05
CA ILE A 24 -19.79 15.76 -15.71
C ILE A 24 -20.72 16.94 -15.39
N ALA A 25 -20.28 17.89 -14.58
CA ALA A 25 -21.06 19.06 -14.22
C ALA A 25 -21.32 20.01 -15.40
N ALA A 26 -20.36 20.17 -16.32
CA ALA A 26 -20.56 21.00 -17.51
C ALA A 26 -21.59 20.43 -18.49
N ASN A 27 -21.80 19.11 -18.47
CA ASN A 27 -22.74 18.40 -19.32
C ASN A 27 -24.12 18.17 -18.67
N LEU A 28 -24.27 18.52 -17.40
CA LEU A 28 -25.55 18.54 -16.72
C LEU A 28 -26.18 19.94 -16.91
N LYS A 29 -27.49 20.02 -17.17
CA LYS A 29 -28.20 21.30 -17.29
C LYS A 29 -28.08 22.14 -16.00
N GLU A 30 -28.46 23.41 -16.06
CA GLU A 30 -28.25 24.50 -15.09
C GLU A 30 -28.40 24.16 -13.59
N ASP A 31 -29.24 23.18 -13.24
CA ASP A 31 -29.41 22.68 -11.87
C ASP A 31 -28.18 21.99 -11.26
N ALA A 32 -27.27 21.50 -12.11
CA ALA A 32 -26.06 20.84 -11.65
C ALA A 32 -25.01 21.82 -11.11
N ASN A 33 -24.98 23.04 -11.62
CA ASN A 33 -24.11 24.08 -11.06
C ASN A 33 -24.53 24.48 -9.65
N ILE A 34 -25.83 24.45 -9.37
CA ILE A 34 -26.37 24.67 -8.02
C ILE A 34 -26.03 23.50 -7.11
N MET A 35 -26.13 22.28 -7.61
CA MET A 35 -25.71 21.07 -6.89
C MET A 35 -24.20 21.04 -6.64
N LEU A 36 -23.39 21.43 -7.62
CA LEU A 36 -21.94 21.53 -7.48
C LEU A 36 -21.54 22.57 -6.43
N ARG A 37 -22.15 23.75 -6.46
CA ARG A 37 -21.93 24.79 -5.44
C ARG A 37 -22.39 24.35 -4.06
N LYS A 38 -23.54 23.68 -3.94
CA LYS A 38 -23.97 23.05 -2.68
C LYS A 38 -23.02 21.96 -2.23
N PHE A 39 -22.54 21.15 -3.17
CA PHE A 39 -21.54 20.13 -2.92
C PHE A 39 -20.24 20.78 -2.45
N GLU A 40 -19.70 21.77 -3.13
CA GLU A 40 -18.51 22.54 -2.74
C GLU A 40 -18.69 23.28 -1.41
N GLN A 41 -19.88 23.76 -1.09
CA GLN A 41 -20.20 24.42 0.18
C GLN A 41 -20.45 23.45 1.34
N THR A 42 -21.04 22.29 1.07
CA THR A 42 -21.32 21.25 2.08
C THR A 42 -20.07 20.42 2.36
N PHE A 43 -19.22 20.25 1.34
CA PHE A 43 -17.85 19.78 1.46
C PHE A 43 -16.93 20.99 1.63
N ALA A 44 -17.10 21.73 2.71
CA ALA A 44 -15.95 22.39 3.29
C ALA A 44 -14.95 21.27 3.55
N PHE A 45 -14.09 20.98 2.56
CA PHE A 45 -12.87 20.27 2.78
C PHE A 45 -12.29 20.91 4.04
N LYS A 46 -12.27 20.20 5.16
CA LYS A 46 -11.24 20.48 6.16
C LYS A 46 -10.00 20.52 5.30
N GLN A 47 -9.45 21.71 5.07
CA GLN A 47 -8.36 21.90 4.13
C GLN A 47 -7.41 20.79 4.44
N LEU A 48 -7.28 19.84 3.51
CA LEU A 48 -6.21 18.85 3.56
C LEU A 48 -5.02 19.73 3.85
N LYS A 49 -4.42 19.58 5.02
CA LYS A 49 -3.32 20.44 5.41
C LYS A 49 -2.32 20.30 4.29
N GLU A 50 -2.29 21.29 3.39
CA GLU A 50 -1.33 21.28 2.30
C GLU A 50 0.01 21.21 3.00
N ILE A 51 0.72 20.11 2.80
CA ILE A 51 2.09 19.98 3.29
C ILE A 51 2.82 21.12 2.64
N ASN A 52 3.13 22.17 3.43
CA ASN A 52 3.84 23.31 2.89
C ASN A 52 5.25 22.88 2.44
N GLU A 53 5.87 23.66 1.57
CA GLU A 53 7.18 23.32 1.00
C GLU A 53 8.27 23.14 2.07
N THR A 54 8.14 23.77 3.23
CA THR A 54 9.07 23.60 4.37
C THR A 54 8.91 22.23 4.99
N GLU A 55 7.67 21.81 5.29
CA GLU A 55 7.38 20.46 5.79
C GLU A 55 7.82 19.39 4.80
N LYS A 56 7.56 19.61 3.50
CA LYS A 56 8.01 18.71 2.44
C LYS A 56 9.52 18.57 2.40
N ARG A 57 10.28 19.68 2.53
CA ARG A 57 11.73 19.65 2.60
C ARG A 57 12.25 18.96 3.85
N GLU A 58 11.59 19.10 5.00
CA GLU A 58 11.93 18.39 6.23
C GLU A 58 11.73 16.90 6.10
N TYR A 59 10.59 16.46 5.51
CA TYR A 59 10.35 15.06 5.18
C TYR A 59 11.42 14.52 4.23
N GLN A 60 11.72 15.23 3.15
CA GLN A 60 12.77 14.83 2.20
C GLN A 60 14.13 14.71 2.88
N LYS A 61 14.51 15.65 3.77
CA LYS A 61 15.76 15.59 4.53
C LYS A 61 15.79 14.42 5.51
N LYS A 62 14.66 14.10 6.16
CA LYS A 62 14.55 12.95 7.06
C LYS A 62 14.83 11.65 6.30
N TYR A 63 14.15 11.44 5.18
CA TYR A 63 14.24 10.17 4.42
C TYR A 63 15.49 10.09 3.54
N ALA A 64 16.09 11.20 3.12
CA ALA A 64 17.38 11.18 2.44
C ALA A 64 18.54 10.63 3.28
N LYS A 65 18.36 10.53 4.60
CA LYS A 65 19.37 10.00 5.53
C LYS A 65 19.20 8.51 5.85
N VAL A 66 18.09 7.91 5.44
CA VAL A 66 17.83 6.48 5.68
C VAL A 66 18.83 5.64 4.87
N LYS A 67 19.59 4.80 5.56
CA LYS A 67 20.65 3.98 4.96
C LYS A 67 20.24 2.53 4.76
N ASP A 68 19.43 2.00 5.65
CA ASP A 68 19.03 0.59 5.64
C ASP A 68 17.51 0.45 5.70
N VAL A 69 16.94 -0.11 4.64
CA VAL A 69 15.50 -0.33 4.47
C VAL A 69 15.20 -1.82 4.41
N LEU A 70 14.21 -2.27 5.17
CA LEU A 70 13.64 -3.61 5.05
C LEU A 70 12.40 -3.55 4.14
N LEU A 71 12.49 -4.12 2.96
CA LEU A 71 11.37 -4.22 2.03
C LEU A 71 10.76 -5.63 2.07
N LEU A 72 9.52 -5.69 2.51
CA LEU A 72 8.72 -6.89 2.63
C LEU A 72 7.76 -7.01 1.44
N GLY A 73 7.66 -8.21 0.86
CA GLY A 73 6.82 -8.43 -0.31
C GLY A 73 7.47 -8.05 -1.65
N ALA A 74 8.80 -7.94 -1.71
CA ALA A 74 9.55 -7.56 -2.92
C ALA A 74 9.34 -8.49 -4.12
N THR A 75 8.87 -9.71 -3.91
CA THR A 75 8.52 -10.66 -4.98
C THR A 75 7.09 -10.51 -5.49
N GLY A 76 6.32 -9.57 -4.96
CA GLY A 76 5.00 -9.19 -5.47
C GLY A 76 5.10 -8.08 -6.53
N PHE A 77 3.99 -7.83 -7.24
CA PHE A 77 3.94 -6.81 -8.30
C PHE A 77 4.27 -5.41 -7.78
N LEU A 78 3.57 -4.94 -6.74
CA LEU A 78 3.89 -3.65 -6.13
C LEU A 78 5.30 -3.61 -5.53
N GLY A 79 5.69 -4.69 -4.84
CA GLY A 79 6.98 -4.74 -4.14
C GLY A 79 8.18 -4.64 -5.06
N ILE A 80 8.12 -5.21 -6.26
CA ILE A 80 9.23 -5.13 -7.22
C ILE A 80 9.39 -3.70 -7.79
N TYR A 81 8.29 -2.97 -8.00
CA TYR A 81 8.33 -1.57 -8.41
C TYR A 81 8.82 -0.66 -7.28
N LEU A 82 8.43 -0.94 -6.03
CA LEU A 82 8.98 -0.24 -4.87
C LEU A 82 10.49 -0.47 -4.74
N LEU A 83 10.96 -1.71 -4.92
CA LEU A 83 12.39 -2.01 -4.94
C LEU A 83 13.11 -1.19 -6.02
N HIS A 84 12.58 -1.19 -7.25
CA HIS A 84 13.17 -0.43 -8.35
C HIS A 84 13.25 1.06 -8.03
N GLN A 85 12.17 1.64 -7.55
CA GLN A 85 12.12 3.07 -7.23
C GLN A 85 13.07 3.44 -6.08
N LEU A 86 13.17 2.60 -5.04
CA LEU A 86 14.15 2.80 -3.95
C LEU A 86 15.59 2.75 -4.44
N LEU A 87 15.90 1.87 -5.40
CA LEU A 87 17.23 1.78 -5.98
C LEU A 87 17.57 2.99 -6.87
N LEU A 88 16.57 3.60 -7.51
CA LEU A 88 16.76 4.81 -8.34
C LEU A 88 16.88 6.07 -7.50
N GLU A 89 16.00 6.24 -6.51
CA GLU A 89 15.79 7.52 -5.82
C GLU A 89 16.51 7.64 -4.46
N SER A 90 17.16 6.56 -4.00
CA SER A 90 17.87 6.59 -2.73
C SER A 90 19.28 6.00 -2.85
N VAL A 91 20.08 6.15 -1.82
CA VAL A 91 21.39 5.49 -1.67
C VAL A 91 21.35 4.33 -0.66
N ALA A 92 20.18 4.02 -0.15
CA ALA A 92 20.00 3.01 0.89
C ALA A 92 20.36 1.59 0.42
N THR A 93 20.82 0.79 1.36
CA THR A 93 20.85 -0.67 1.21
C THR A 93 19.45 -1.22 1.45
N ILE A 94 18.96 -2.05 0.55
CA ILE A 94 17.62 -2.63 0.65
C ILE A 94 17.73 -4.09 1.04
N THR A 95 17.28 -4.40 2.24
CA THR A 95 17.19 -5.78 2.73
C THR A 95 15.85 -6.37 2.34
N LEU A 96 15.86 -7.51 1.67
CA LEU A 96 14.68 -8.26 1.25
C LEU A 96 14.53 -9.51 2.11
N LEU A 97 13.42 -9.66 2.82
CA LEU A 97 13.09 -10.91 3.48
C LEU A 97 12.25 -11.77 2.55
N ILE A 98 12.79 -12.93 2.15
CA ILE A 98 12.23 -13.78 1.11
C ILE A 98 12.06 -15.20 1.64
N ARG A 99 10.86 -15.74 1.49
CA ARG A 99 10.59 -17.16 1.79
C ARG A 99 11.15 -18.04 0.67
N ALA A 100 12.17 -18.83 0.97
CA ALA A 100 12.84 -19.72 0.04
C ALA A 100 13.54 -20.86 0.78
N ASP A 101 13.80 -21.97 0.08
CA ASP A 101 14.51 -23.14 0.63
C ASP A 101 16.04 -22.97 0.62
N SER A 102 16.54 -22.04 -0.18
CA SER A 102 17.96 -21.71 -0.26
C SER A 102 18.22 -20.28 -0.73
N MET A 103 19.39 -19.74 -0.38
CA MET A 103 19.84 -18.42 -0.83
C MET A 103 19.87 -18.32 -2.35
N ARG A 104 20.34 -19.37 -3.02
CA ARG A 104 20.38 -19.43 -4.50
C ARG A 104 18.97 -19.31 -5.10
N GLN A 105 17.99 -20.00 -4.51
CA GLN A 105 16.59 -19.91 -4.96
C GLN A 105 16.04 -18.50 -4.76
N ALA A 106 16.28 -17.88 -3.60
CA ALA A 106 15.86 -16.52 -3.32
C ALA A 106 16.46 -15.51 -4.30
N GLN A 107 17.78 -15.58 -4.51
CA GLN A 107 18.50 -14.70 -5.45
C GLN A 107 17.99 -14.86 -6.89
N ASN A 108 17.86 -16.10 -7.37
CA ASN A 108 17.37 -16.34 -8.73
C ASN A 108 15.95 -15.84 -8.91
N ARG A 109 15.08 -16.01 -7.89
CA ARG A 109 13.69 -15.56 -7.96
C ARG A 109 13.59 -14.05 -8.05
N ILE A 110 14.30 -13.31 -7.19
CA ILE A 110 14.24 -11.85 -7.22
C ILE A 110 14.89 -11.27 -8.48
N LYS A 111 16.05 -11.82 -8.91
CA LYS A 111 16.71 -11.40 -10.13
C LYS A 111 15.81 -11.58 -11.35
N LYS A 112 15.27 -12.80 -11.55
CA LYS A 112 14.37 -13.09 -12.67
C LYS A 112 13.13 -12.17 -12.65
N HIS A 113 12.57 -11.94 -11.47
CA HIS A 113 11.39 -11.09 -11.32
C HIS A 113 11.71 -9.62 -11.64
N TYR A 114 12.83 -9.11 -11.16
CA TYR A 114 13.28 -7.75 -11.42
C TYR A 114 13.59 -7.53 -12.91
N GLU A 115 14.35 -8.43 -13.52
CA GLU A 115 14.72 -8.34 -14.94
C GLU A 115 13.51 -8.48 -15.88
N TYR A 116 12.49 -9.22 -15.48
CA TYR A 116 11.25 -9.28 -16.25
C TYR A 116 10.61 -7.90 -16.43
N TYR A 117 10.57 -7.08 -15.36
CA TYR A 117 9.96 -5.75 -15.44
C TYR A 117 10.89 -4.70 -16.02
N PHE A 118 12.17 -4.73 -15.69
CA PHE A 118 13.10 -3.63 -15.93
C PHE A 118 14.19 -3.94 -16.94
N GLY A 119 14.20 -5.14 -17.53
CA GLY A 119 15.12 -5.56 -18.58
C GLY A 119 16.29 -6.42 -18.09
N ASN A 120 16.84 -7.22 -18.98
CA ASN A 120 17.96 -8.11 -18.69
C ASN A 120 19.19 -7.34 -18.22
N GLY A 121 19.87 -7.84 -17.18
CA GLY A 121 21.06 -7.22 -16.59
C GLY A 121 20.78 -6.01 -15.69
N SER A 122 19.54 -5.52 -15.63
CA SER A 122 19.19 -4.37 -14.78
C SER A 122 19.37 -4.66 -13.28
N TYR A 123 19.15 -5.90 -12.85
CA TYR A 123 19.35 -6.30 -11.46
C TYR A 123 20.83 -6.19 -11.04
N ASP A 124 21.74 -6.60 -11.91
CA ASP A 124 23.17 -6.65 -11.59
C ASP A 124 23.76 -5.27 -11.32
N GLN A 125 23.19 -4.20 -11.90
CA GLN A 125 23.59 -2.81 -11.68
C GLN A 125 23.43 -2.40 -10.21
N TYR A 126 22.42 -2.94 -9.53
CA TYR A 126 22.05 -2.58 -8.16
C TYR A 126 22.28 -3.69 -7.13
N SER A 127 22.76 -4.86 -7.55
CA SER A 127 22.89 -6.05 -6.70
C SER A 127 23.75 -5.80 -5.45
N HIS A 128 24.74 -4.91 -5.54
CA HIS A 128 25.61 -4.50 -4.42
C HIS A 128 24.86 -3.77 -3.28
N ARG A 129 23.64 -3.25 -3.55
CA ARG A 129 22.78 -2.58 -2.59
C ARG A 129 21.60 -3.44 -2.13
N ILE A 130 21.50 -4.67 -2.63
CA ILE A 130 20.41 -5.59 -2.29
C ILE A 130 20.97 -6.68 -1.38
N LYS A 131 20.47 -6.73 -0.15
CA LYS A 131 20.72 -7.84 0.79
C LYS A 131 19.51 -8.76 0.81
N ILE A 132 19.74 -10.06 0.83
CA ILE A 132 18.65 -11.05 0.92
C ILE A 132 18.79 -11.82 2.22
N ILE A 133 17.67 -11.98 2.93
CA ILE A 133 17.54 -12.82 4.12
C ILE A 133 16.43 -13.82 3.85
N ILE A 134 16.67 -15.09 4.15
CA ILE A 134 15.63 -16.12 4.10
C ILE A 134 14.87 -16.08 5.40
N GLY A 135 13.53 -15.95 5.31
CA GLY A 135 12.66 -15.94 6.47
C GLY A 135 11.19 -16.03 6.07
N ASP A 136 10.33 -16.15 7.06
CA ASP A 136 8.88 -16.19 6.87
C ASP A 136 8.20 -15.21 7.84
N LEU A 137 7.55 -14.20 7.30
CA LEU A 137 6.87 -13.14 8.06
C LEU A 137 5.74 -13.66 8.96
N THR A 138 5.24 -14.86 8.69
CA THR A 138 4.15 -15.47 9.48
C THR A 138 4.66 -16.13 10.77
N LEU A 139 5.97 -16.34 10.86
CA LEU A 139 6.62 -16.94 12.02
C LEU A 139 7.11 -15.85 13.00
N ASP A 140 7.19 -16.21 14.26
CA ASP A 140 7.82 -15.36 15.28
C ASP A 140 9.27 -15.10 14.91
N MET A 141 9.75 -13.87 15.16
CA MET A 141 11.07 -13.40 14.74
C MET A 141 11.35 -13.61 13.23
N PHE A 142 10.30 -13.67 12.39
CA PHE A 142 10.39 -13.95 10.96
C PHE A 142 11.04 -15.31 10.64
N GLY A 143 11.06 -16.26 11.57
CA GLY A 143 11.75 -17.53 11.47
C GLY A 143 13.26 -17.45 11.49
N LEU A 144 13.82 -16.30 11.90
CA LEU A 144 15.25 -16.08 12.10
C LEU A 144 15.69 -16.57 13.47
N THR A 145 16.99 -16.82 13.62
CA THR A 145 17.58 -17.00 14.95
C THR A 145 17.50 -15.68 15.73
N GLU A 146 17.57 -15.77 17.06
CA GLU A 146 17.51 -14.58 17.92
C GLU A 146 18.65 -13.59 17.61
N ASN A 147 19.83 -14.08 17.26
CA ASN A 147 20.97 -13.23 16.92
C ASN A 147 20.76 -12.52 15.58
N GLU A 148 20.32 -13.22 14.55
CA GLU A 148 20.04 -12.63 13.24
C GLU A 148 18.91 -11.59 13.33
N TYR A 149 17.87 -11.89 14.11
CA TYR A 149 16.76 -10.96 14.32
C TYR A 149 17.21 -9.69 15.04
N LYS A 150 18.00 -9.80 16.11
CA LYS A 150 18.54 -8.65 16.85
C LYS A 150 19.52 -7.84 16.00
N GLU A 151 20.39 -8.51 15.24
CA GLU A 151 21.30 -7.84 14.32
C GLU A 151 20.53 -7.04 13.29
N LEU A 152 19.54 -7.65 12.64
CA LEU A 152 18.66 -6.96 11.68
C LEU A 152 17.94 -5.78 12.33
N ALA A 153 17.41 -5.96 13.55
CA ALA A 153 16.68 -4.91 14.26
C ALA A 153 17.55 -3.70 14.62
N ASN A 154 18.86 -3.89 14.80
CA ASN A 154 19.80 -2.82 15.11
C ASN A 154 20.28 -2.03 13.89
N HIS A 155 20.01 -2.50 12.67
CA HIS A 155 20.46 -1.83 11.44
C HIS A 155 19.32 -1.20 10.65
N ILE A 156 18.15 -1.83 10.64
CA ILE A 156 17.01 -1.34 9.82
C ILE A 156 16.45 -0.05 10.41
N GLU A 157 16.37 0.99 9.58
CA GLU A 157 15.85 2.32 9.95
C GLU A 157 14.41 2.54 9.44
N ALA A 158 14.02 1.86 8.34
CA ALA A 158 12.67 1.93 7.80
C ALA A 158 12.20 0.55 7.30
N ILE A 159 10.92 0.28 7.49
CA ILE A 159 10.26 -0.95 7.02
C ILE A 159 9.19 -0.57 6.02
N ILE A 160 9.25 -1.14 4.81
CA ILE A 160 8.21 -0.99 3.80
C ILE A 160 7.51 -2.33 3.64
N ASN A 161 6.24 -2.38 4.05
CA ASN A 161 5.45 -3.60 3.96
C ASN A 161 4.46 -3.56 2.81
N SER A 162 4.79 -4.25 1.73
CA SER A 162 3.90 -4.56 0.60
C SER A 162 3.46 -6.02 0.56
N ALA A 163 3.86 -6.83 1.56
CA ALA A 163 3.42 -8.21 1.66
C ALA A 163 1.95 -8.29 2.04
N ALA A 164 1.16 -8.95 1.23
CA ALA A 164 -0.26 -9.19 1.49
C ALA A 164 -0.78 -10.37 0.68
N LEU A 165 -1.78 -11.05 1.22
CA LEU A 165 -2.64 -11.96 0.47
C LEU A 165 -3.75 -11.12 -0.16
N VAL A 166 -3.70 -10.96 -1.47
CA VAL A 166 -4.69 -10.22 -2.27
C VAL A 166 -5.50 -11.23 -3.07
N LYS A 167 -6.62 -11.66 -2.53
CA LYS A 167 -7.58 -12.58 -3.18
C LYS A 167 -8.99 -12.08 -2.89
N HIS A 168 -9.92 -12.31 -3.80
CA HIS A 168 -11.34 -11.99 -3.56
C HIS A 168 -12.01 -13.04 -2.68
N MET A 169 -11.59 -14.29 -2.78
CA MET A 169 -12.10 -15.42 -2.01
C MET A 169 -10.97 -16.16 -1.33
N GLY A 170 -11.27 -16.76 -0.17
CA GLY A 170 -10.31 -17.54 0.61
C GLY A 170 -10.81 -17.76 2.03
N LYS A 171 -10.11 -18.60 2.78
CA LYS A 171 -10.42 -18.86 4.19
C LYS A 171 -10.03 -17.64 5.04
N ASN A 172 -10.88 -17.28 5.99
CA ASN A 172 -10.58 -16.17 6.90
C ASN A 172 -9.23 -16.35 7.62
N SER A 173 -8.89 -17.58 8.03
CA SER A 173 -7.63 -17.91 8.69
C SER A 173 -6.40 -17.59 7.86
N GLU A 174 -6.46 -17.70 6.52
CA GLU A 174 -5.35 -17.33 5.64
C GLU A 174 -5.13 -15.81 5.62
N PHE A 175 -6.23 -15.05 5.55
CA PHE A 175 -6.15 -13.57 5.60
C PHE A 175 -5.68 -13.07 6.96
N GLU A 176 -6.14 -13.70 8.05
CA GLU A 176 -5.67 -13.36 9.40
C GLU A 176 -4.16 -13.62 9.53
N LEU A 177 -3.70 -14.78 9.09
CA LEU A 177 -2.29 -15.16 9.19
C LEU A 177 -1.40 -14.23 8.33
N ILE A 178 -1.79 -13.98 7.08
CA ILE A 178 -0.91 -13.28 6.13
C ILE A 178 -1.07 -11.76 6.22
N ASN A 179 -2.27 -11.24 6.45
CA ASN A 179 -2.48 -9.80 6.42
C ASN A 179 -2.48 -9.16 7.82
N VAL A 180 -2.78 -9.91 8.87
CA VAL A 180 -2.84 -9.36 10.24
C VAL A 180 -1.62 -9.81 11.05
N LYS A 181 -1.39 -11.12 11.22
CA LYS A 181 -0.27 -11.64 12.02
C LYS A 181 1.08 -11.13 11.52
N ILE A 182 1.29 -11.02 10.20
CA ILE A 182 2.50 -10.42 9.64
C ILE A 182 2.68 -8.97 10.14
N VAL A 183 1.62 -8.17 10.22
CA VAL A 183 1.70 -6.80 10.70
C VAL A 183 1.99 -6.75 12.19
N GLU A 184 1.45 -7.66 12.99
CA GLU A 184 1.81 -7.82 14.40
C GLU A 184 3.30 -8.12 14.56
N ASN A 185 3.82 -9.08 13.80
CA ASN A 185 5.24 -9.44 13.81
C ASN A 185 6.14 -8.27 13.37
N ILE A 186 5.70 -7.47 12.39
CA ILE A 186 6.41 -6.25 11.97
C ILE A 186 6.43 -5.19 13.08
N VAL A 187 5.31 -5.00 13.77
CA VAL A 187 5.23 -4.08 14.93
C VAL A 187 6.16 -4.54 16.04
N ASP A 188 6.19 -5.84 16.33
CA ASP A 188 7.11 -6.38 17.34
C ASP A 188 8.57 -6.21 16.91
N PHE A 189 8.89 -6.42 15.64
CA PHE A 189 10.22 -6.13 15.10
C PHE A 189 10.59 -4.63 15.25
N ALA A 190 9.65 -3.74 14.96
CA ALA A 190 9.90 -2.30 15.06
C ALA A 190 10.19 -1.82 16.48
N LYS A 191 9.72 -2.53 17.49
CA LYS A 191 10.01 -2.25 18.91
C LYS A 191 11.42 -2.68 19.36
N ASN A 192 12.09 -3.51 18.57
CA ASN A 192 13.41 -4.04 18.89
C ASN A 192 14.52 -3.20 18.22
N GLY A 193 15.65 -3.02 18.91
CA GLY A 193 16.80 -2.30 18.41
C GLY A 193 16.56 -0.79 18.25
N ILE A 194 16.98 -0.23 17.11
CA ILE A 194 16.80 1.20 16.81
C ILE A 194 15.37 1.53 16.40
N ASN A 195 14.97 2.79 16.52
CA ASN A 195 13.66 3.25 16.06
C ASN A 195 13.51 3.09 14.55
N LYS A 196 12.36 2.60 14.12
CA LYS A 196 12.03 2.32 12.72
C LYS A 196 10.69 2.95 12.36
N ASP A 197 10.62 3.55 11.18
CA ASP A 197 9.35 3.99 10.60
C ASP A 197 8.75 2.83 9.76
N ILE A 198 7.48 2.50 10.00
CA ILE A 198 6.75 1.49 9.23
C ILE A 198 5.94 2.18 8.13
N HIS A 199 6.12 1.77 6.88
CA HIS A 199 5.34 2.17 5.71
C HIS A 199 4.50 0.98 5.25
N HIS A 200 3.19 0.99 5.52
CA HIS A 200 2.31 -0.15 5.25
C HIS A 200 1.36 0.11 4.08
N MET A 201 1.40 -0.78 3.09
CA MET A 201 0.49 -0.73 1.94
C MET A 201 -0.86 -1.33 2.30
N SER A 202 -1.85 -0.47 2.46
CA SER A 202 -3.26 -0.80 2.68
C SER A 202 -4.08 -0.62 1.39
N THR A 203 -5.37 -0.49 1.48
CA THR A 203 -6.27 -0.32 0.33
C THR A 203 -7.34 0.72 0.59
N ILE A 204 -7.69 1.50 -0.44
CA ILE A 204 -8.85 2.39 -0.39
C ILE A 204 -10.17 1.61 -0.21
N GLY A 205 -10.20 0.33 -0.59
CA GLY A 205 -11.38 -0.52 -0.45
C GLY A 205 -11.92 -0.63 0.97
N ILE A 206 -11.15 -0.26 2.01
CA ILE A 206 -11.65 -0.19 3.38
C ILE A 206 -12.79 0.83 3.57
N VAL A 207 -12.96 1.76 2.63
CA VAL A 207 -14.08 2.73 2.64
C VAL A 207 -15.45 2.05 2.75
N TYR A 208 -15.59 0.83 2.24
CA TYR A 208 -16.85 0.08 2.33
C TYR A 208 -17.22 -0.31 3.76
N GLY A 209 -16.27 -0.32 4.70
CA GLY A 209 -16.50 -0.52 6.12
C GLY A 209 -16.56 0.78 6.92
N ALA A 210 -16.51 1.93 6.26
CA ALA A 210 -16.70 3.20 6.94
C ALA A 210 -18.16 3.30 7.37
N ASN A 211 -18.37 3.50 8.68
CA ASN A 211 -19.69 3.86 9.19
C ASN A 211 -19.95 5.33 8.79
N MET A 212 -20.33 5.51 7.52
CA MET A 212 -20.63 6.82 6.98
C MET A 212 -21.98 7.26 7.58
N GLU A 213 -21.98 8.27 8.41
CA GLU A 213 -23.22 8.97 8.73
C GLU A 213 -23.94 9.29 7.42
N LYS A 214 -25.27 9.20 7.40
CA LYS A 214 -26.07 9.39 6.16
C LYS A 214 -25.77 10.70 5.43
N SER A 215 -25.17 11.67 6.11
CA SER A 215 -24.74 12.98 5.59
C SER A 215 -23.28 13.00 5.09
N LYS A 216 -22.46 12.00 5.44
CA LYS A 216 -21.03 11.97 5.09
C LYS A 216 -20.82 11.15 3.81
N THR A 217 -20.41 11.81 2.73
CA THR A 217 -20.19 11.18 1.43
C THR A 217 -18.72 11.14 1.01
N ILE A 218 -17.83 11.67 1.85
CA ILE A 218 -16.38 11.68 1.60
C ILE A 218 -15.66 10.90 2.70
N PHE A 219 -14.76 10.01 2.29
CA PHE A 219 -13.85 9.28 3.15
C PHE A 219 -12.44 9.85 2.97
N THR A 220 -11.81 10.22 4.06
CA THR A 220 -10.49 10.86 4.09
C THR A 220 -9.46 10.00 4.81
N GLU A 221 -8.20 10.42 4.83
CA GLU A 221 -7.11 9.77 5.56
C GLU A 221 -7.36 9.72 7.07
N TYR A 222 -8.17 10.63 7.59
CA TYR A 222 -8.51 10.70 9.02
C TYR A 222 -9.67 9.77 9.40
N ASP A 223 -10.38 9.22 8.41
CA ASP A 223 -11.54 8.37 8.66
C ASP A 223 -11.12 6.94 8.95
N GLU A 224 -11.86 6.33 9.86
CA GLU A 224 -11.66 4.95 10.26
C GLU A 224 -12.73 4.05 9.65
N SER A 225 -12.34 2.81 9.37
CA SER A 225 -13.26 1.77 8.95
C SER A 225 -13.55 0.83 10.10
N THR A 226 -14.79 0.35 10.14
CA THR A 226 -15.22 -0.71 11.04
C THR A 226 -15.27 -2.05 10.30
N LEU A 227 -15.48 -3.13 11.05
CA LEU A 227 -15.71 -4.45 10.45
C LEU A 227 -17.18 -4.67 10.08
N ASP A 228 -18.06 -3.76 10.55
CA ASP A 228 -19.49 -3.85 10.33
C ASP A 228 -19.80 -3.55 8.86
N GLY A 229 -20.62 -4.41 8.24
CA GLY A 229 -20.95 -4.29 6.82
C GLY A 229 -19.85 -4.71 5.83
N LEU A 230 -18.65 -5.08 6.30
CA LEU A 230 -17.62 -5.65 5.44
C LEU A 230 -17.76 -7.18 5.34
N GLU A 231 -18.25 -7.66 4.21
CA GLU A 231 -18.34 -9.10 3.94
C GLU A 231 -17.01 -9.67 3.39
N ASN A 232 -16.27 -8.88 2.65
CA ASN A 232 -15.02 -9.29 2.01
C ASN A 232 -13.90 -9.50 3.04
N GLN A 233 -13.38 -10.73 3.14
CA GLN A 233 -12.36 -11.10 4.12
C GLN A 233 -11.03 -10.39 3.92
N TYR A 234 -10.64 -10.09 2.68
CA TYR A 234 -9.47 -9.28 2.39
C TYR A 234 -9.59 -7.88 3.00
N LEU A 235 -10.71 -7.19 2.76
CA LEU A 235 -10.95 -5.86 3.31
C LEU A 235 -11.00 -5.88 4.84
N ARG A 236 -11.65 -6.88 5.43
CA ARG A 236 -11.67 -7.09 6.89
C ARG A 236 -10.27 -7.22 7.46
N SER A 237 -9.42 -8.01 6.81
CA SER A 237 -8.03 -8.21 7.24
C SER A 237 -7.20 -6.92 7.13
N LYS A 238 -7.42 -6.09 6.09
CA LYS A 238 -6.76 -4.79 5.96
C LYS A 238 -7.19 -3.80 7.04
N VAL A 239 -8.48 -3.74 7.38
CA VAL A 239 -8.97 -2.93 8.51
C VAL A 239 -8.34 -3.36 9.83
N LYS A 240 -8.23 -4.68 10.07
CA LYS A 240 -7.57 -5.21 11.27
C LYS A 240 -6.08 -4.83 11.32
N ALA A 241 -5.37 -4.98 10.20
CA ALA A 241 -3.97 -4.59 10.08
C ALA A 241 -3.74 -3.10 10.37
N GLU A 242 -4.61 -2.21 9.85
CA GLU A 242 -4.54 -0.79 10.19
C GLU A 242 -4.78 -0.52 11.68
N LYS A 243 -5.70 -1.27 12.33
CA LYS A 243 -5.94 -1.16 13.78
C LYS A 243 -4.71 -1.59 14.59
N VAL A 244 -4.02 -2.65 14.17
CA VAL A 244 -2.75 -3.07 14.81
C VAL A 244 -1.73 -1.93 14.78
N LEU A 245 -1.52 -1.31 13.63
CA LEU A 245 -0.58 -0.19 13.47
C LEU A 245 -0.99 1.05 14.28
N LYS A 246 -2.27 1.39 14.28
CA LYS A 246 -2.78 2.52 15.07
C LYS A 246 -2.60 2.30 16.58
N ASN A 247 -2.85 1.08 17.06
CA ASN A 247 -2.61 0.73 18.46
C ASN A 247 -1.12 0.78 18.82
N ALA A 248 -0.25 0.37 17.91
CA ALA A 248 1.20 0.40 18.09
C ALA A 248 1.76 1.83 18.21
N LYS A 249 1.09 2.83 17.61
CA LYS A 249 1.45 4.25 17.78
C LYS A 249 1.44 4.68 19.25
N ASN A 250 0.49 4.18 20.04
CA ASN A 250 0.43 4.46 21.49
C ASN A 250 1.60 3.80 22.27
N GLN A 251 2.33 2.89 21.62
CA GLN A 251 3.50 2.20 22.14
C GLN A 251 4.81 2.76 21.56
N GLY A 252 4.75 3.93 20.90
CA GLY A 252 5.92 4.62 20.34
C GLY A 252 6.33 4.18 18.93
N VAL A 253 5.61 3.22 18.31
CA VAL A 253 5.92 2.76 16.94
C VAL A 253 5.34 3.75 15.94
N GLN A 254 6.19 4.35 15.11
CA GLN A 254 5.75 5.25 14.04
C GLN A 254 5.33 4.46 12.81
N SER A 255 4.19 4.82 12.23
CA SER A 255 3.73 4.19 11.00
C SER A 255 2.98 5.15 10.08
N SER A 256 3.17 4.95 8.77
CA SER A 256 2.40 5.58 7.70
C SER A 256 1.62 4.50 6.96
N ILE A 257 0.33 4.72 6.76
CA ILE A 257 -0.57 3.79 6.09
C ILE A 257 -0.95 4.36 4.73
N TYR A 258 -0.65 3.63 3.67
CA TYR A 258 -0.93 4.03 2.28
C TYR A 258 -2.11 3.23 1.75
N ARG A 259 -3.27 3.88 1.63
CA ARG A 259 -4.51 3.28 1.12
C ARG A 259 -4.52 3.34 -0.40
N MET A 260 -3.89 2.33 -1.02
CA MET A 260 -3.73 2.25 -2.46
C MET A 260 -5.05 1.96 -3.17
N SER A 261 -5.25 2.56 -4.32
CA SER A 261 -6.31 2.21 -5.27
C SER A 261 -5.99 0.93 -6.04
N GLY A 262 -6.77 0.57 -7.04
CA GLY A 262 -6.50 -0.57 -7.91
C GLY A 262 -5.15 -0.40 -8.63
N ILE A 263 -4.27 -1.40 -8.50
CA ILE A 263 -2.98 -1.44 -9.18
C ILE A 263 -3.14 -2.40 -10.35
N LEU A 264 -3.08 -1.88 -11.56
CA LEU A 264 -3.38 -2.65 -12.77
C LEU A 264 -2.09 -3.07 -13.49
N PHE A 265 -1.51 -2.19 -14.26
CA PHE A 265 -0.36 -2.46 -15.11
C PHE A 265 0.59 -1.25 -15.11
N ASP A 266 1.81 -1.48 -15.57
CA ASP A 266 2.77 -0.41 -15.79
C ASP A 266 2.34 0.47 -16.96
N SER A 267 2.15 1.76 -16.73
CA SER A 267 1.62 2.70 -17.72
C SER A 267 2.57 2.95 -18.91
N LYS A 268 3.85 2.67 -18.76
CA LYS A 268 4.86 2.87 -19.80
C LYS A 268 5.08 1.62 -20.64
N THR A 269 5.10 0.44 -20.00
CA THR A 269 5.45 -0.82 -20.65
C THR A 269 4.25 -1.74 -20.91
N GLY A 270 3.09 -1.45 -20.32
CA GLY A 270 1.92 -2.32 -20.32
C GLY A 270 2.12 -3.62 -19.54
N LYS A 271 3.25 -3.80 -18.88
CA LYS A 271 3.53 -5.03 -18.13
C LYS A 271 2.62 -5.16 -16.94
N TYR A 272 2.10 -6.35 -16.76
CA TYR A 272 1.21 -6.76 -15.70
C TYR A 272 1.89 -7.77 -14.78
N GLN A 273 1.28 -8.09 -13.64
CA GLN A 273 1.86 -9.07 -12.72
C GLN A 273 2.03 -10.46 -13.38
N ILE A 274 3.19 -11.08 -13.17
CA ILE A 274 3.52 -12.39 -13.77
C ILE A 274 2.56 -13.47 -13.30
N ASN A 275 2.26 -13.48 -12.00
CA ASN A 275 1.35 -14.43 -11.39
C ASN A 275 -0.03 -13.80 -11.29
N VAL A 276 -0.87 -14.03 -12.28
CA VAL A 276 -2.27 -13.59 -12.29
C VAL A 276 -3.01 -14.33 -11.18
N ASN A 277 -3.36 -13.62 -10.12
CA ASN A 277 -4.32 -14.12 -9.15
C ASN A 277 -5.73 -14.04 -9.77
N GLU A 278 -6.66 -14.84 -9.27
CA GLU A 278 -8.07 -14.81 -9.70
C GLU A 278 -8.69 -13.40 -9.62
N SER A 279 -8.16 -12.55 -8.74
CA SER A 279 -8.56 -11.14 -8.60
C SER A 279 -8.19 -10.24 -9.79
N SER A 280 -7.24 -10.65 -10.62
CA SER A 280 -6.76 -9.89 -11.76
C SER A 280 -7.55 -10.17 -13.05
N ALA A 281 -8.40 -11.18 -13.03
CA ALA A 281 -9.21 -11.61 -14.19
C ALA A 281 -10.45 -10.74 -14.44
N TYR A 282 -10.64 -9.68 -13.65
CA TYR A 282 -11.80 -8.78 -13.76
C TYR A 282 -11.46 -7.42 -14.40
N ILE A 283 -10.49 -7.40 -15.30
CA ILE A 283 -10.22 -6.23 -16.15
C ILE A 283 -10.77 -6.50 -17.53
#